data_c7c22c8c4322076c56ef8748351368db
#
_entry.id   c7c22c8c4322076c56ef8748351368db
#
_cell.length_a   1.000
_cell.length_b   1.000
_cell.length_c   1.000
_cell.angle_alpha   90.00
_cell.angle_beta   90.00
_cell.angle_gamma   90.00
#
_symmetry.space_group_name_H-M   'P 1'
#
loop_
_entity.id
_entity.type
_entity.pdbx_description
1 polymer ?
#
loop_
_entity_poly.entity_id
_entity_poly.type
_entity_poly.pdbx_seq_one_letter_code
_entity_poly.pdbx_strand_id
1 'polypeptide(L)'
;MCRLLGYVSDSDTDFPTIIGEDFQEFVELSKVHCDGWGVIDKSGSVFKEATPAYSSSDFMDVLKKNRTDGSLLHFRWATSGLPVNKDNSHPFHYGKYSFIHNGSITPPTALDQFIAPRYLKEAVGNTDSERYFLLVVQKIEELGLVPGVKVAVKLIKDNATFSSINAILMSPTKMIIINEHDNAKRPDFGGEDYYDLHYREDDHGIVVGSSGWNQEGWHLIANHTLMIIDRHDRSFETAKL
;
A
#
# COMPACT_ATOMS: atom_id res chain seq x y z
N MET A 1 7.46 -10.49 1.63
CA MET A 1 7.09 -9.05 1.65
C MET A 1 6.53 -8.66 0.29
N CYS A 2 5.74 -7.62 0.23
CA CYS A 2 4.69 -7.39 -0.75
C CYS A 2 5.09 -6.47 -1.91
N ARG A 3 4.17 -6.20 -2.85
CA ARG A 3 4.29 -5.16 -3.87
C ARG A 3 3.09 -4.23 -3.81
N LEU A 4 3.38 -2.95 -3.85
CA LEU A 4 2.40 -1.86 -3.78
C LEU A 4 2.27 -1.22 -5.14
N LEU A 5 1.03 -0.88 -5.52
CA LEU A 5 0.73 -0.07 -6.68
C LEU A 5 -0.50 0.78 -6.38
N GLY A 6 -0.44 2.07 -6.67
CA GLY A 6 -1.55 2.99 -6.49
C GLY A 6 -1.55 4.06 -7.56
N TYR A 7 -2.71 4.60 -7.89
CA TYR A 7 -2.80 5.73 -8.80
C TYR A 7 -3.90 6.72 -8.39
N VAL A 8 -3.74 7.94 -8.88
CA VAL A 8 -4.76 9.00 -8.94
C VAL A 8 -4.79 9.51 -10.38
N SER A 9 -5.96 9.64 -10.97
CA SER A 9 -6.15 10.05 -12.37
C SER A 9 -7.20 11.16 -12.53
N ASP A 10 -7.19 11.82 -13.69
CA ASP A 10 -8.15 12.87 -14.05
C ASP A 10 -9.54 12.34 -14.40
N SER A 11 -9.62 11.06 -14.73
CA SER A 11 -10.84 10.39 -15.16
C SER A 11 -10.86 8.93 -14.72
N ASP A 12 -12.03 8.30 -14.73
CA ASP A 12 -12.17 6.89 -14.42
C ASP A 12 -11.32 6.03 -15.38
N THR A 13 -10.32 5.33 -14.84
CA THR A 13 -9.40 4.43 -15.54
C THR A 13 -9.18 3.13 -14.78
N ASP A 14 -8.32 2.25 -15.26
CA ASP A 14 -7.90 1.01 -14.60
C ASP A 14 -6.37 0.85 -14.65
N PHE A 15 -5.81 -0.04 -13.82
CA PHE A 15 -4.37 -0.25 -13.75
C PHE A 15 -3.72 -0.60 -15.10
N PRO A 16 -4.25 -1.55 -15.90
CA PRO A 16 -3.70 -1.82 -17.23
C PRO A 16 -3.65 -0.61 -18.14
N THR A 17 -4.69 0.22 -18.10
CA THR A 17 -4.79 1.40 -18.96
C THR A 17 -3.82 2.51 -18.56
N ILE A 18 -3.77 2.85 -17.26
CA ILE A 18 -2.94 3.97 -16.80
C ILE A 18 -1.44 3.65 -16.82
N ILE A 19 -1.06 2.37 -16.65
CA ILE A 19 0.35 1.97 -16.67
C ILE A 19 0.82 1.69 -18.10
N GLY A 20 -0.03 1.08 -18.92
CA GLY A 20 0.29 0.73 -20.29
C GLY A 20 1.01 -0.62 -20.40
N GLU A 21 1.93 -0.72 -21.36
CA GLU A 21 2.59 -1.98 -21.74
C GLU A 21 3.39 -2.61 -20.60
N ASP A 22 3.98 -1.81 -19.72
CA ASP A 22 4.79 -2.28 -18.58
C ASP A 22 3.97 -2.95 -17.47
N PHE A 23 2.62 -2.84 -17.50
CA PHE A 23 1.78 -3.46 -16.49
C PHE A 23 1.97 -4.97 -16.39
N GLN A 24 2.24 -5.64 -17.51
CA GLN A 24 2.48 -7.07 -17.52
C GLN A 24 3.74 -7.45 -16.71
N GLU A 25 4.78 -6.62 -16.73
CA GLU A 25 5.98 -6.87 -15.92
C GLU A 25 5.69 -6.70 -14.40
N PHE A 26 4.84 -5.75 -14.03
CA PHE A 26 4.36 -5.68 -12.66
C PHE A 26 3.62 -6.96 -12.25
N VAL A 27 2.77 -7.51 -13.13
CA VAL A 27 2.04 -8.77 -12.88
C VAL A 27 3.02 -9.95 -12.68
N GLU A 28 4.13 -9.98 -13.40
CA GLU A 28 5.16 -11.03 -13.25
C GLU A 28 5.75 -11.08 -11.82
N LEU A 29 5.76 -9.96 -11.10
CA LEU A 29 6.20 -9.93 -9.69
C LEU A 29 5.32 -10.80 -8.80
N SER A 30 4.08 -11.08 -9.19
CA SER A 30 3.19 -11.97 -8.44
C SER A 30 3.60 -13.46 -8.51
N LYS A 31 4.58 -13.83 -9.34
CA LYS A 31 5.20 -15.16 -9.30
C LYS A 31 6.05 -15.36 -8.04
N VAL A 32 6.65 -14.28 -7.54
CA VAL A 32 7.40 -14.26 -6.27
C VAL A 32 6.47 -13.91 -5.12
N HIS A 33 5.64 -12.88 -5.28
CA HIS A 33 4.66 -12.40 -4.29
C HIS A 33 3.33 -13.14 -4.45
N CYS A 34 3.35 -14.46 -4.19
CA CYS A 34 2.35 -15.41 -4.65
C CYS A 34 1.26 -15.77 -3.62
N ASP A 35 1.22 -15.11 -2.47
CA ASP A 35 0.30 -15.45 -1.37
C ASP A 35 -1.02 -14.69 -1.43
N GLY A 36 -1.30 -14.05 -2.55
CA GLY A 36 -2.56 -13.38 -2.83
C GLY A 36 -2.41 -12.01 -3.46
N TRP A 37 -3.54 -11.50 -3.90
CA TRP A 37 -3.68 -10.14 -4.41
C TRP A 37 -4.97 -9.50 -3.95
N GLY A 38 -5.05 -8.18 -4.07
CA GLY A 38 -6.31 -7.48 -3.85
C GLY A 38 -6.26 -6.05 -4.36
N VAL A 39 -7.44 -5.56 -4.70
CA VAL A 39 -7.69 -4.23 -5.25
C VAL A 39 -8.87 -3.59 -4.57
N ILE A 40 -8.87 -2.27 -4.49
CA ILE A 40 -10.00 -1.49 -3.97
C ILE A 40 -10.48 -0.49 -5.03
N ASP A 41 -11.79 -0.29 -5.08
CA ASP A 41 -12.43 0.71 -5.91
C ASP A 41 -12.73 2.02 -5.14
N LYS A 42 -13.27 3.01 -5.85
CA LYS A 42 -13.63 4.30 -5.26
C LYS A 42 -14.80 4.23 -4.26
N SER A 43 -15.60 3.18 -4.31
CA SER A 43 -16.71 2.96 -3.37
C SER A 43 -16.26 2.38 -2.05
N GLY A 44 -14.99 1.93 -1.96
CA GLY A 44 -14.47 1.17 -0.84
C GLY A 44 -14.71 -0.34 -0.96
N SER A 45 -15.25 -0.82 -2.09
CA SER A 45 -15.35 -2.25 -2.36
C SER A 45 -13.98 -2.86 -2.52
N VAL A 46 -13.71 -3.92 -1.77
CA VAL A 46 -12.43 -4.62 -1.76
C VAL A 46 -12.60 -5.99 -2.38
N PHE A 47 -11.85 -6.27 -3.44
CA PHE A 47 -11.69 -7.62 -3.96
C PHE A 47 -10.35 -8.18 -3.51
N LYS A 48 -10.35 -9.42 -3.01
CA LYS A 48 -9.14 -10.14 -2.55
C LYS A 48 -9.20 -11.61 -2.93
N GLU A 49 -8.05 -12.14 -3.34
CA GLU A 49 -7.82 -13.57 -3.49
C GLU A 49 -6.55 -14.00 -2.77
N ALA A 50 -6.58 -15.22 -2.23
CA ALA A 50 -5.41 -15.88 -1.63
C ALA A 50 -4.68 -16.77 -2.64
N THR A 51 -4.63 -16.34 -3.91
CA THR A 51 -3.94 -16.96 -5.05
C THR A 51 -3.08 -15.92 -5.75
N PRO A 52 -1.99 -16.29 -6.41
CA PRO A 52 -1.15 -15.32 -7.13
C PRO A 52 -1.90 -14.68 -8.30
N ALA A 53 -1.66 -13.38 -8.51
CA ALA A 53 -2.33 -12.63 -9.57
C ALA A 53 -2.05 -13.21 -10.97
N TYR A 54 -0.80 -13.65 -11.26
CA TYR A 54 -0.43 -14.20 -12.56
C TYR A 54 -1.23 -15.45 -12.97
N SER A 55 -1.78 -16.19 -12.03
CA SER A 55 -2.55 -17.41 -12.25
C SER A 55 -4.04 -17.28 -11.92
N SER A 56 -4.49 -16.12 -11.45
CA SER A 56 -5.90 -15.86 -11.16
C SER A 56 -6.67 -15.62 -12.46
N SER A 57 -7.74 -16.39 -12.68
CA SER A 57 -8.64 -16.20 -13.83
C SER A 57 -9.42 -14.89 -13.77
N ASP A 58 -9.63 -14.35 -12.56
CA ASP A 58 -10.46 -13.19 -12.33
C ASP A 58 -9.67 -11.89 -12.33
N PHE A 59 -8.32 -11.95 -12.20
CA PHE A 59 -7.48 -10.78 -11.98
C PHE A 59 -7.71 -9.67 -12.99
N MET A 60 -7.51 -9.96 -14.27
CA MET A 60 -7.65 -8.94 -15.32
C MET A 60 -9.09 -8.43 -15.49
N ASP A 61 -10.07 -9.32 -15.31
CA ASP A 61 -11.49 -8.96 -15.41
C ASP A 61 -11.91 -8.04 -14.25
N VAL A 62 -11.45 -8.32 -13.04
CA VAL A 62 -11.70 -7.48 -11.87
C VAL A 62 -11.08 -6.10 -12.08
N LEU A 63 -9.82 -6.01 -12.52
CA LEU A 63 -9.16 -4.72 -12.74
C LEU A 63 -9.86 -3.90 -13.82
N LYS A 64 -10.23 -4.49 -14.97
CA LYS A 64 -10.92 -3.80 -16.07
C LYS A 64 -12.32 -3.33 -15.70
N LYS A 65 -13.01 -4.05 -14.81
CA LYS A 65 -14.33 -3.63 -14.29
C LYS A 65 -14.22 -2.54 -13.22
N ASN A 66 -13.09 -2.47 -12.53
CA ASN A 66 -12.82 -1.51 -11.47
C ASN A 66 -12.25 -0.19 -12.04
N ARG A 67 -13.02 0.50 -12.87
CA ARG A 67 -12.64 1.82 -13.39
C ARG A 67 -12.97 2.91 -12.37
N THR A 68 -11.95 3.72 -12.03
CA THR A 68 -12.07 4.76 -11.01
C THR A 68 -11.00 5.83 -11.21
N ASP A 69 -11.15 6.98 -10.56
CA ASP A 69 -10.17 8.07 -10.50
C ASP A 69 -9.04 7.85 -9.48
N GLY A 70 -8.99 6.68 -8.83
CA GLY A 70 -7.92 6.31 -7.91
C GLY A 70 -8.16 4.97 -7.26
N SER A 71 -7.14 4.11 -7.26
CA SER A 71 -7.20 2.75 -6.73
C SER A 71 -5.87 2.31 -6.13
N LEU A 72 -5.93 1.25 -5.31
CA LEU A 72 -4.79 0.56 -4.71
C LEU A 72 -4.82 -0.91 -5.12
N LEU A 73 -3.68 -1.43 -5.57
CA LEU A 73 -3.45 -2.84 -5.90
C LEU A 73 -2.27 -3.35 -5.08
N HIS A 74 -2.39 -4.57 -4.59
CA HIS A 74 -1.41 -5.19 -3.72
C HIS A 74 -1.15 -6.65 -4.12
N PHE A 75 0.13 -7.05 -4.19
CA PHE A 75 0.55 -8.44 -4.27
C PHE A 75 1.20 -8.86 -2.96
N ARG A 76 0.69 -9.93 -2.37
CA ARG A 76 1.08 -10.39 -1.06
C ARG A 76 2.21 -11.41 -1.12
N TRP A 77 3.16 -11.24 -0.23
CA TRP A 77 4.02 -12.29 0.29
C TRP A 77 3.85 -12.37 1.80
N ALA A 78 3.30 -13.46 2.28
CA ALA A 78 2.99 -13.64 3.69
C ALA A 78 4.26 -13.71 4.54
N THR A 79 4.25 -13.05 5.69
CA THR A 79 5.27 -13.26 6.72
C THR A 79 5.19 -14.69 7.22
N SER A 80 6.33 -15.34 7.38
CA SER A 80 6.41 -16.71 7.89
C SER A 80 5.59 -16.89 9.18
N GLY A 81 4.76 -17.92 9.19
CA GLY A 81 3.87 -18.24 10.33
C GLY A 81 2.49 -17.56 10.27
N LEU A 82 2.24 -16.65 9.34
CA LEU A 82 0.90 -16.07 9.16
C LEU A 82 0.10 -16.84 8.10
N PRO A 83 -1.20 -17.12 8.34
CA PRO A 83 -2.05 -17.81 7.37
C PRO A 83 -2.17 -17.06 6.04
N VAL A 84 -2.16 -17.82 4.93
CA VAL A 84 -2.49 -17.31 3.60
C VAL A 84 -4.01 -17.37 3.45
N ASN A 85 -4.68 -16.26 3.69
CA ASN A 85 -6.12 -16.11 3.58
C ASN A 85 -6.49 -14.66 3.21
N LYS A 86 -7.77 -14.42 2.90
CA LYS A 86 -8.28 -13.11 2.49
C LYS A 86 -8.23 -12.08 3.61
N ASP A 87 -8.42 -12.48 4.87
CA ASP A 87 -8.45 -11.57 6.03
C ASP A 87 -7.09 -10.94 6.28
N ASN A 88 -6.01 -11.69 6.00
CA ASN A 88 -4.63 -11.22 6.11
C ASN A 88 -4.11 -10.54 4.83
N SER A 89 -4.93 -10.36 3.82
CA SER A 89 -4.56 -9.76 2.53
C SER A 89 -4.99 -8.30 2.46
N HIS A 90 -4.18 -7.47 1.77
CA HIS A 90 -4.50 -6.08 1.47
C HIS A 90 -5.38 -5.98 0.21
N PRO A 91 -6.01 -4.82 -0.01
CA PRO A 91 -6.09 -3.63 0.83
C PRO A 91 -6.91 -3.86 2.10
N PHE A 92 -6.53 -3.16 3.18
CA PHE A 92 -7.43 -2.96 4.32
C PHE A 92 -8.31 -1.74 4.08
N HIS A 93 -9.53 -1.77 4.60
CA HIS A 93 -10.48 -0.67 4.45
C HIS A 93 -11.23 -0.43 5.76
N TYR A 94 -11.36 0.85 6.13
CA TYR A 94 -12.16 1.27 7.28
C TYR A 94 -12.75 2.66 7.02
N GLY A 95 -14.08 2.75 7.07
CA GLY A 95 -14.80 3.99 6.81
C GLY A 95 -14.55 4.52 5.40
N LYS A 96 -13.74 5.56 5.28
CA LYS A 96 -13.38 6.20 4.01
C LYS A 96 -11.89 6.07 3.65
N TYR A 97 -11.18 5.22 4.36
CA TYR A 97 -9.74 5.03 4.19
C TYR A 97 -9.43 3.63 3.71
N SER A 98 -8.48 3.53 2.80
CA SER A 98 -7.96 2.27 2.27
C SER A 98 -6.45 2.26 2.35
N PHE A 99 -5.86 1.09 2.57
CA PHE A 99 -4.45 1.00 2.93
C PHE A 99 -3.80 -0.26 2.40
N ILE A 100 -2.60 -0.10 1.85
CA ILE A 100 -1.70 -1.19 1.49
C ILE A 100 -0.32 -0.95 2.12
N HIS A 101 0.35 -2.02 2.54
CA HIS A 101 1.63 -1.96 3.24
C HIS A 101 2.59 -3.02 2.71
N ASN A 102 3.86 -2.66 2.58
CA ASN A 102 4.98 -3.56 2.30
C ASN A 102 6.03 -3.45 3.39
N GLY A 103 6.17 -4.49 4.18
CA GLY A 103 7.13 -4.60 5.25
C GLY A 103 6.68 -5.50 6.38
N SER A 104 7.35 -5.40 7.52
CA SER A 104 6.98 -6.10 8.75
C SER A 104 7.27 -5.25 9.97
N ILE A 105 6.35 -5.26 10.94
CA ILE A 105 6.50 -4.64 12.26
C ILE A 105 6.52 -5.78 13.30
N THR A 106 7.55 -5.78 14.13
CA THR A 106 7.80 -6.90 15.07
C THR A 106 7.83 -6.41 16.51
N PRO A 107 7.14 -7.11 17.43
CA PRO A 107 6.20 -8.22 17.19
C PRO A 107 4.91 -7.73 16.49
N PRO A 108 4.10 -8.59 15.86
CA PRO A 108 2.88 -8.18 15.14
C PRO A 108 1.88 -7.38 16.00
N THR A 109 1.90 -7.59 17.31
CA THR A 109 1.05 -6.92 18.31
C THR A 109 1.72 -5.71 18.96
N ALA A 110 2.90 -5.28 18.49
CA ALA A 110 3.65 -4.16 19.10
C ALA A 110 2.82 -2.87 19.19
N LEU A 111 1.88 -2.69 18.27
CA LEU A 111 1.06 -1.48 18.16
C LEU A 111 -0.22 -1.53 19.00
N ASP A 112 -0.64 -2.70 19.50
CA ASP A 112 -1.92 -2.89 20.19
C ASP A 112 -2.10 -1.92 21.37
N GLN A 113 -1.03 -1.65 22.11
CA GLN A 113 -1.03 -0.73 23.26
C GLN A 113 -1.35 0.73 22.88
N PHE A 114 -1.20 1.11 21.60
CA PHE A 114 -1.45 2.46 21.11
C PHE A 114 -2.80 2.59 20.39
N ILE A 115 -3.50 1.46 20.18
CA ILE A 115 -4.77 1.38 19.47
C ILE A 115 -5.89 1.24 20.50
N ALA A 116 -6.83 2.19 20.49
CA ALA A 116 -7.98 2.12 21.38
C ALA A 116 -8.83 0.87 21.06
N PRO A 117 -9.45 0.24 22.09
CA PRO A 117 -10.21 -1.01 21.90
C PRO A 117 -11.30 -0.95 20.82
N ARG A 118 -11.90 0.23 20.60
CA ARG A 118 -12.92 0.43 19.55
C ARG A 118 -12.40 0.25 18.13
N TYR A 119 -11.10 0.52 17.87
CA TYR A 119 -10.47 0.25 16.59
C TYR A 119 -9.90 -1.16 16.53
N LEU A 120 -9.27 -1.63 17.61
CA LEU A 120 -8.62 -2.94 17.63
C LEU A 120 -9.62 -4.09 17.40
N LYS A 121 -10.88 -3.94 17.86
CA LYS A 121 -11.95 -4.92 17.62
C LYS A 121 -12.38 -5.03 16.15
N GLU A 122 -12.02 -4.06 15.30
CA GLU A 122 -12.30 -4.08 13.87
C GLU A 122 -11.28 -4.91 13.07
N ALA A 123 -10.19 -5.33 13.71
CA ALA A 123 -9.22 -6.23 13.10
C ALA A 123 -9.88 -7.60 12.85
N VAL A 124 -9.86 -8.03 11.58
CA VAL A 124 -10.39 -9.34 11.16
C VAL A 124 -9.27 -10.36 10.97
N GLY A 125 -8.07 -9.90 10.66
CA GLY A 125 -6.86 -10.69 10.50
C GLY A 125 -5.89 -10.60 11.69
N ASN A 126 -4.71 -11.16 11.50
CA ASN A 126 -3.68 -11.27 12.54
C ASN A 126 -2.40 -10.49 12.16
N THR A 127 -2.45 -9.66 11.11
CA THR A 127 -1.25 -8.99 10.59
C THR A 127 -0.89 -7.75 11.39
N ASP A 128 0.38 -7.45 11.46
CA ASP A 128 0.94 -6.16 11.86
C ASP A 128 0.43 -5.02 10.96
N SER A 129 0.27 -5.32 9.68
CA SER A 129 -0.21 -4.36 8.68
C SER A 129 -1.62 -3.83 8.98
N GLU A 130 -2.54 -4.69 9.41
CA GLU A 130 -3.89 -4.27 9.79
C GLU A 130 -3.88 -3.41 11.05
N ARG A 131 -3.05 -3.77 12.04
CA ARG A 131 -2.83 -2.96 13.24
C ARG A 131 -2.21 -1.61 12.92
N TYR A 132 -1.24 -1.58 12.03
CA TYR A 132 -0.68 -0.32 11.50
C TYR A 132 -1.77 0.55 10.89
N PHE A 133 -2.60 -0.01 10.02
CA PHE A 133 -3.72 0.72 9.42
C PHE A 133 -4.69 1.27 10.46
N LEU A 134 -5.11 0.47 11.44
CA LEU A 134 -6.03 0.91 12.50
C LEU A 134 -5.43 2.01 13.38
N LEU A 135 -4.12 1.95 13.68
CA LEU A 135 -3.40 3.04 14.35
C LEU A 135 -3.43 4.32 13.51
N VAL A 136 -3.15 4.22 12.21
CA VAL A 136 -3.21 5.37 11.29
C VAL A 136 -4.59 5.98 11.28
N VAL A 137 -5.66 5.18 11.12
CA VAL A 137 -7.04 5.67 11.13
C VAL A 137 -7.37 6.38 12.43
N GLN A 138 -7.05 5.77 13.58
CA GLN A 138 -7.26 6.39 14.88
C GLN A 138 -6.59 7.77 14.97
N LYS A 139 -5.32 7.86 14.57
CA LYS A 139 -4.58 9.13 14.65
C LYS A 139 -5.09 10.17 13.65
N ILE A 140 -5.60 9.74 12.50
CA ILE A 140 -6.27 10.64 11.55
C ILE A 140 -7.55 11.21 12.14
N GLU A 141 -8.36 10.40 12.80
CA GLU A 141 -9.60 10.88 13.45
C GLU A 141 -9.31 11.82 14.62
N GLU A 142 -8.19 11.62 15.34
CA GLU A 142 -7.77 12.47 16.46
C GLU A 142 -7.16 13.80 16.01
N LEU A 143 -6.40 13.84 14.92
CA LEU A 143 -5.47 14.93 14.59
C LEU A 143 -5.64 15.51 13.17
N GLY A 144 -6.47 14.90 12.34
CA GLY A 144 -6.54 15.19 10.90
C GLY A 144 -5.58 14.35 10.09
N LEU A 145 -5.77 14.37 8.75
CA LEU A 145 -5.20 13.38 7.84
C LEU A 145 -3.65 13.33 7.90
N VAL A 146 -2.97 14.40 7.56
CA VAL A 146 -1.49 14.42 7.49
C VAL A 146 -0.83 14.37 8.86
N PRO A 147 -1.25 15.16 9.86
CA PRO A 147 -0.70 15.06 11.21
C PRO A 147 -0.90 13.67 11.84
N GLY A 148 -2.07 13.05 11.62
CA GLY A 148 -2.37 11.71 12.12
C GLY A 148 -1.43 10.65 11.55
N VAL A 149 -1.20 10.67 10.24
CA VAL A 149 -0.23 9.75 9.59
C VAL A 149 1.18 9.95 10.17
N LYS A 150 1.64 11.19 10.30
CA LYS A 150 2.98 11.48 10.87
C LYS A 150 3.12 10.97 12.31
N VAL A 151 2.10 11.17 13.14
CA VAL A 151 2.12 10.68 14.53
C VAL A 151 2.10 9.15 14.58
N ALA A 152 1.31 8.48 13.74
CA ALA A 152 1.30 7.03 13.67
C ALA A 152 2.68 6.46 13.26
N VAL A 153 3.28 7.02 12.22
CA VAL A 153 4.65 6.64 11.78
C VAL A 153 5.66 6.86 12.91
N LYS A 154 5.62 8.02 13.58
CA LYS A 154 6.52 8.29 14.70
C LYS A 154 6.35 7.28 15.84
N LEU A 155 5.12 6.93 16.19
CA LEU A 155 4.86 5.91 17.22
C LEU A 155 5.47 4.55 16.86
N ILE A 156 5.39 4.14 15.60
CA ILE A 156 6.00 2.90 15.13
C ILE A 156 7.54 2.99 15.25
N LYS A 157 8.13 4.07 14.74
CA LYS A 157 9.60 4.28 14.78
C LYS A 157 10.15 4.28 16.21
N ASP A 158 9.42 4.85 17.14
CA ASP A 158 9.85 4.97 18.54
C ASP A 158 9.65 3.68 19.35
N ASN A 159 8.73 2.78 18.97
CA ASN A 159 8.26 1.71 19.85
C ASN A 159 8.30 0.30 19.24
N ALA A 160 8.65 0.15 17.98
CA ALA A 160 8.68 -1.16 17.31
C ALA A 160 9.93 -1.33 16.45
N THR A 161 10.31 -2.58 16.24
CA THR A 161 11.28 -2.93 15.21
C THR A 161 10.55 -3.20 13.91
N PHE A 162 11.04 -2.68 12.80
CA PHE A 162 10.44 -2.93 11.48
C PHE A 162 11.53 -3.15 10.42
N SER A 163 11.16 -3.81 9.34
CA SER A 163 11.96 -3.88 8.12
C SER A 163 11.61 -2.74 7.17
N SER A 164 10.33 -2.51 6.99
CA SER A 164 9.76 -1.40 6.25
C SER A 164 8.35 -1.12 6.78
N ILE A 165 7.94 0.12 6.72
CA ILE A 165 6.57 0.58 6.92
C ILE A 165 6.08 1.36 5.69
N ASN A 166 6.65 1.02 4.51
CA ASN A 166 6.21 1.57 3.23
C ASN A 166 4.74 1.27 3.01
N ALA A 167 3.96 2.31 2.79
CA ALA A 167 2.52 2.17 2.66
C ALA A 167 1.93 3.21 1.72
N ILE A 168 0.78 2.88 1.16
CA ILE A 168 -0.08 3.84 0.44
C ILE A 168 -1.43 3.86 1.14
N LEU A 169 -1.82 5.06 1.59
CA LEU A 169 -3.14 5.34 2.14
C LEU A 169 -3.96 6.14 1.13
N MET A 170 -5.16 5.66 0.81
CA MET A 170 -6.13 6.39 0.00
C MET A 170 -7.23 6.93 0.90
N SER A 171 -7.53 8.22 0.76
CA SER A 171 -8.67 8.90 1.34
C SER A 171 -9.55 9.49 0.24
N PRO A 172 -10.73 10.06 0.53
CA PRO A 172 -11.54 10.73 -0.50
C PRO A 172 -10.83 11.86 -1.24
N THR A 173 -9.88 12.54 -0.58
CA THR A 173 -9.24 13.75 -1.13
C THR A 173 -7.75 13.62 -1.39
N LYS A 174 -7.08 12.63 -0.80
CA LYS A 174 -5.62 12.48 -0.88
C LYS A 174 -5.22 11.03 -1.06
N MET A 175 -4.14 10.80 -1.80
CA MET A 175 -3.32 9.59 -1.71
C MET A 175 -2.03 9.94 -0.98
N ILE A 176 -1.72 9.22 0.09
CA ILE A 176 -0.53 9.47 0.92
C ILE A 176 0.39 8.28 0.82
N ILE A 177 1.64 8.54 0.44
CA ILE A 177 2.70 7.55 0.34
C ILE A 177 3.65 7.73 1.52
N ILE A 178 3.84 6.68 2.28
CA ILE A 178 4.82 6.58 3.36
C ILE A 178 5.98 5.75 2.82
N ASN A 179 7.16 6.36 2.67
CA ASN A 179 8.37 5.65 2.29
C ASN A 179 9.37 5.71 3.46
N GLU A 180 9.38 4.64 4.25
CA GLU A 180 10.21 4.50 5.44
C GLU A 180 10.63 3.05 5.61
N HIS A 181 11.94 2.75 5.44
CA HIS A 181 12.45 1.38 5.46
C HIS A 181 13.91 1.29 5.90
N ASP A 182 14.29 0.10 6.34
CA ASP A 182 15.65 -0.28 6.67
C ASP A 182 16.15 -1.31 5.63
N ASN A 183 16.96 -0.87 4.67
CA ASN A 183 17.49 -1.74 3.62
C ASN A 183 18.35 -2.88 4.15
N ALA A 184 18.92 -2.77 5.36
CA ALA A 184 19.66 -3.86 5.97
C ALA A 184 18.77 -5.05 6.38
N LYS A 185 17.46 -4.82 6.46
CA LYS A 185 16.44 -5.85 6.81
C LYS A 185 15.61 -6.31 5.62
N ARG A 186 16.06 -6.07 4.39
CA ARG A 186 15.42 -6.63 3.21
C ARG A 186 15.54 -8.16 3.18
N PRO A 187 14.67 -8.86 2.46
CA PRO A 187 14.80 -10.32 2.30
C PRO A 187 16.06 -10.67 1.48
N ASP A 188 16.66 -11.82 1.71
CA ASP A 188 17.91 -12.24 1.07
C ASP A 188 17.83 -12.30 -0.47
N PHE A 189 16.63 -12.54 -1.02
CA PHE A 189 16.41 -12.54 -2.48
C PHE A 189 16.13 -11.13 -3.03
N GLY A 190 15.95 -10.13 -2.19
CA GLY A 190 15.66 -8.75 -2.61
C GLY A 190 16.92 -8.02 -3.04
N GLY A 191 16.88 -7.34 -4.18
CA GLY A 191 17.91 -6.38 -4.60
C GLY A 191 18.07 -5.22 -3.61
N GLU A 192 19.07 -4.38 -3.83
CA GLU A 192 19.33 -3.21 -2.98
C GLU A 192 18.15 -2.20 -3.00
N ASP A 193 17.40 -2.18 -4.09
CA ASP A 193 16.23 -1.36 -4.36
C ASP A 193 14.90 -1.99 -3.90
N TYR A 194 14.95 -3.11 -3.18
CA TYR A 194 13.75 -3.93 -2.89
C TYR A 194 12.59 -3.16 -2.24
N TYR A 195 12.90 -2.19 -1.41
CA TYR A 195 11.90 -1.33 -0.75
C TYR A 195 11.65 -0.01 -1.47
N ASP A 196 12.35 0.29 -2.56
CA ASP A 196 12.20 1.54 -3.25
C ASP A 196 10.78 1.69 -3.79
N LEU A 197 10.24 2.90 -3.64
CA LEU A 197 9.01 3.34 -4.24
C LEU A 197 9.33 4.41 -5.29
N HIS A 198 8.71 4.24 -6.45
CA HIS A 198 8.85 5.19 -7.55
C HIS A 198 7.48 5.76 -7.91
N TYR A 199 7.48 6.95 -8.49
CA TYR A 199 6.28 7.54 -9.08
C TYR A 199 6.51 8.00 -10.50
N ARG A 200 5.46 7.97 -11.29
CA ARG A 200 5.38 8.61 -12.61
C ARG A 200 4.21 9.57 -12.60
N GLU A 201 4.44 10.77 -13.11
CA GLU A 201 3.43 11.79 -13.35
C GLU A 201 3.33 12.04 -14.84
N ASP A 202 2.11 12.09 -15.38
CA ASP A 202 1.80 12.46 -16.76
C ASP A 202 0.48 13.24 -16.81
N ASP A 203 0.03 13.61 -18.02
CA ASP A 203 -1.20 14.38 -18.21
C ASP A 203 -2.45 13.67 -17.67
N HIS A 204 -2.41 12.35 -17.53
CA HIS A 204 -3.53 11.51 -17.10
C HIS A 204 -3.57 11.23 -15.62
N GLY A 205 -2.43 11.33 -14.93
CA GLY A 205 -2.40 11.03 -13.49
C GLY A 205 -1.03 10.85 -12.89
N ILE A 206 -1.06 10.40 -11.63
CA ILE A 206 0.13 10.01 -10.88
C ILE A 206 -0.01 8.53 -10.50
N VAL A 207 0.99 7.74 -10.83
CA VAL A 207 1.10 6.34 -10.45
C VAL A 207 2.28 6.19 -9.49
N VAL A 208 2.09 5.42 -8.42
CA VAL A 208 3.15 5.08 -7.45
C VAL A 208 3.26 3.58 -7.35
N GLY A 209 4.48 3.03 -7.44
CA GLY A 209 4.69 1.60 -7.41
C GLY A 209 6.00 1.19 -6.73
N SER A 210 6.00 -0.03 -6.19
CA SER A 210 7.23 -0.70 -5.72
C SER A 210 8.16 -1.02 -6.88
N SER A 211 9.47 -1.05 -6.62
CA SER A 211 10.51 -1.47 -7.56
C SER A 211 10.38 -2.92 -8.05
N GLY A 212 11.25 -3.31 -8.97
CA GLY A 212 11.41 -4.70 -9.44
C GLY A 212 10.78 -5.02 -10.79
N TRP A 213 10.33 -4.01 -11.54
CA TRP A 213 9.80 -4.09 -12.91
C TRP A 213 10.25 -2.87 -13.70
N ASN A 214 9.96 -2.79 -15.01
CA ASN A 214 10.38 -1.64 -15.81
C ASN A 214 9.74 -0.35 -15.32
N GLN A 215 10.57 0.57 -14.88
CA GLN A 215 10.18 1.90 -14.38
C GLN A 215 11.07 2.98 -15.04
N GLU A 216 11.38 2.80 -16.34
CA GLU A 216 12.12 3.81 -17.09
C GLU A 216 11.33 5.13 -17.10
N GLY A 217 12.02 6.22 -16.77
CA GLY A 217 11.40 7.55 -16.65
C GLY A 217 10.61 7.80 -15.37
N TRP A 218 10.55 6.84 -14.45
CA TRP A 218 9.95 7.07 -13.13
C TRP A 218 10.92 7.76 -12.18
N HIS A 219 10.38 8.46 -11.20
CA HIS A 219 11.14 9.18 -10.18
C HIS A 219 11.16 8.40 -8.87
N LEU A 220 12.34 8.28 -8.29
CA LEU A 220 12.50 7.67 -6.96
C LEU A 220 11.90 8.57 -5.88
N ILE A 221 11.06 8.00 -5.02
CA ILE A 221 10.67 8.65 -3.76
C ILE A 221 11.76 8.33 -2.73
N ALA A 222 12.44 9.36 -2.24
CA ALA A 222 13.52 9.17 -1.27
C ALA A 222 13.03 8.47 0.01
N ASN A 223 13.85 7.62 0.62
CA ASN A 223 13.54 7.05 1.94
C ASN A 223 13.33 8.17 2.98
N HIS A 224 12.58 7.90 4.05
CA HIS A 224 12.18 8.86 5.09
C HIS A 224 11.28 9.98 4.56
N THR A 225 10.47 9.69 3.54
CA THR A 225 9.59 10.68 2.89
C THR A 225 8.12 10.31 3.04
N LEU A 226 7.33 11.33 3.36
CA LEU A 226 5.89 11.35 3.18
C LEU A 226 5.57 12.13 1.91
N MET A 227 4.96 11.51 0.90
CA MET A 227 4.46 12.17 -0.29
C MET A 227 2.94 12.25 -0.21
N ILE A 228 2.37 13.42 -0.45
CA ILE A 228 0.95 13.70 -0.29
C ILE A 228 0.42 14.20 -1.63
N ILE A 229 -0.39 13.39 -2.29
CA ILE A 229 -0.98 13.70 -3.59
C ILE A 229 -2.43 14.12 -3.40
N ASP A 230 -2.80 15.28 -3.90
CA ASP A 230 -4.20 15.72 -3.97
C ASP A 230 -4.94 14.97 -5.08
N ARG A 231 -6.12 14.40 -4.78
CA ARG A 231 -6.88 13.63 -5.77
C ARG A 231 -7.68 14.50 -6.74
N HIS A 232 -7.88 15.77 -6.41
CA HIS A 232 -8.68 16.65 -7.27
C HIS A 232 -7.85 17.29 -8.38
N ASP A 233 -6.69 17.86 -8.04
CA ASP A 233 -5.83 18.58 -8.97
C ASP A 233 -4.53 17.84 -9.31
N ARG A 234 -4.28 16.69 -8.66
CA ARG A 234 -3.08 15.84 -8.80
C ARG A 234 -1.77 16.54 -8.41
N SER A 235 -1.86 17.71 -7.80
CA SER A 235 -0.68 18.30 -7.19
C SER A 235 -0.14 17.43 -6.05
N PHE A 236 1.16 17.50 -5.80
CA PHE A 236 1.73 16.80 -4.66
C PHE A 236 2.76 17.63 -3.91
N GLU A 237 2.94 17.30 -2.66
CA GLU A 237 4.00 17.82 -1.82
C GLU A 237 4.72 16.68 -1.10
N THR A 238 5.97 16.93 -0.70
CA THR A 238 6.75 15.98 0.09
C THR A 238 7.16 16.58 1.42
N ALA A 239 7.25 15.73 2.45
CA ALA A 239 7.72 16.09 3.77
C ALA A 239 8.60 14.98 4.35
N LYS A 240 9.50 15.31 5.27
CA LYS A 240 10.28 14.31 6.02
C LYS A 240 9.41 13.62 7.08
N LEU A 241 9.70 12.32 7.28
CA LEU A 241 9.16 11.44 8.32
C LEU A 241 10.05 11.38 9.56
#